data_6462fbdbef79542e705b6315ec4d73b8
#
_entry.id   6462fbdbef79542e705b6315ec4d73b8
#
_cell.length_a   1.000
_cell.length_b   1.000
_cell.length_c   1.000
_cell.angle_alpha   90.00
_cell.angle_beta   90.00
_cell.angle_gamma   90.00
#
_symmetry.space_group_name_H-M   'P 1'
#
loop_
_entity.id
_entity.type
_entity.pdbx_description
1 polymer ?
#
loop_
_entity_poly.entity_id
_entity_poly.type
_entity_poly.pdbx_seq_one_letter_code
_entity_poly.pdbx_strand_id
1 'polypeptide(L)' 'MSRAMNLALPEEDVIAACAKYEVSISCTEPLPQGGTHLVCTRGEGAMVIRSKLAAHVIEGKVARFPFFRSDKA' A
#
# COMPACT_ATOMS: atom_id res chain seq x y z
N MET A 1 -3.38 12.43 -8.79
CA MET A 1 -3.18 11.87 -7.46
C MET A 1 -2.71 10.43 -7.55
N SER A 2 -1.74 10.09 -6.73
CA SER A 2 -1.17 8.75 -6.77
C SER A 2 -2.08 7.74 -6.08
N ARG A 3 -2.18 6.55 -6.68
CA ARG A 3 -2.93 5.45 -6.10
C ARG A 3 -2.03 4.53 -5.27
N ALA A 4 -0.75 4.86 -5.19
CA ALA A 4 0.23 4.01 -4.52
C ALA A 4 0.76 4.68 -3.27
N MET A 5 1.09 3.86 -2.28
CA MET A 5 1.70 4.36 -1.05
C MET A 5 2.44 3.23 -0.36
N ASN A 6 3.36 3.61 0.52
CA ASN A 6 4.10 2.65 1.34
C ASN A 6 3.64 2.80 2.78
N LEU A 7 3.35 1.68 3.41
CA LEU A 7 2.80 1.66 4.76
C LEU A 7 3.68 0.81 5.67
N ALA A 8 3.90 1.28 6.89
CA ALA A 8 4.71 0.57 7.88
C ALA A 8 3.86 -0.46 8.61
N LEU A 9 3.16 -1.29 7.86
CA LEU A 9 2.30 -2.33 8.39
C LEU A 9 2.50 -3.61 7.59
N PRO A 10 2.32 -4.77 8.22
CA PRO A 10 2.37 -6.03 7.47
C PRO A 10 1.27 -6.08 6.42
N GLU A 11 1.50 -6.86 5.38
CA GLU A 11 0.57 -6.97 4.27
C GLU A 11 -0.83 -7.36 4.73
N GLU A 12 -0.92 -8.30 5.66
CA GLU A 12 -2.22 -8.75 6.15
C GLU A 12 -2.99 -7.62 6.83
N ASP A 13 -2.28 -6.74 7.55
CA ASP A 13 -2.93 -5.61 8.21
C ASP A 13 -3.42 -4.58 7.20
N VAL A 14 -2.64 -4.39 6.13
CA VAL A 14 -3.04 -3.47 5.06
C VAL A 14 -4.29 -4.00 4.36
N ILE A 15 -4.32 -5.29 4.08
CA ILE A 15 -5.47 -5.90 3.43
C ILE A 15 -6.71 -5.79 4.32
N ALA A 16 -6.53 -6.05 5.62
CA ALA A 16 -7.64 -5.94 6.57
C ALA A 16 -8.19 -4.52 6.64
N ALA A 17 -7.29 -3.53 6.64
CA ALA A 17 -7.71 -2.13 6.69
C ALA A 17 -8.47 -1.75 5.43
N CYS A 18 -7.99 -2.19 4.27
CA CYS A 18 -8.68 -1.90 3.02
C CYS A 18 -10.06 -2.52 3.00
N ALA A 19 -10.19 -3.73 3.52
CA ALA A 19 -11.50 -4.38 3.62
C ALA A 19 -12.42 -3.60 4.56
N LYS A 20 -11.85 -3.14 5.68
CA LYS A 20 -12.63 -2.38 6.66
C LYS A 20 -13.22 -1.10 6.08
N TYR A 21 -12.42 -0.41 5.27
CA TYR A 21 -12.84 0.86 4.69
C TYR A 21 -13.39 0.70 3.27
N GLU A 22 -13.57 -0.54 2.82
CA GLU A 22 -14.15 -0.85 1.52
C GLU A 22 -13.33 -0.23 0.38
N VAL A 23 -12.03 -0.36 0.50
CA VAL A 23 -11.11 0.15 -0.51
C VAL A 23 -10.60 -1.00 -1.36
N SER A 24 -10.76 -0.87 -2.66
CA SER A 24 -10.32 -1.90 -3.59
C SER A 24 -8.82 -1.85 -3.80
N ILE A 25 -8.19 -3.01 -3.73
CA ILE A 25 -6.75 -3.15 -3.87
C ILE A 25 -6.42 -3.60 -5.28
N SER A 26 -5.48 -2.90 -5.92
CA SER A 26 -4.94 -3.35 -7.20
C SER A 26 -3.83 -4.37 -6.96
N CYS A 27 -2.89 -4.04 -6.09
CA CYS A 27 -1.86 -5.00 -5.71
C CYS A 27 -1.18 -4.55 -4.42
N THR A 28 -0.50 -5.51 -3.79
CA THR A 28 0.36 -5.24 -2.65
C THR A 28 1.67 -5.98 -2.85
N GLU A 29 2.75 -5.45 -2.28
CA GLU A 29 4.03 -6.15 -2.22
C GLU A 29 4.73 -5.81 -0.91
N PRO A 30 5.46 -6.79 -0.37
CA PRO A 30 6.25 -6.51 0.84
C PRO A 30 7.41 -5.59 0.51
N LEU A 31 7.83 -4.82 1.51
CA LEU A 31 9.00 -3.96 1.37
C LEU A 31 10.20 -4.65 2.01
N PRO A 32 11.41 -4.47 1.44
CA PRO A 32 12.60 -5.14 1.97
C PRO A 32 12.89 -4.83 3.43
N GLN A 33 12.54 -3.64 3.87
CA GLN A 33 12.83 -3.20 5.24
C GLN A 33 11.65 -3.37 6.16
N GLY A 34 10.60 -4.03 5.68
CA GLY A 34 9.36 -4.17 6.43
C GLY A 34 8.32 -3.21 5.94
N GLY A 35 7.07 -3.60 6.13
CA GLY A 35 5.96 -2.80 5.64
C GLY A 35 5.48 -3.30 4.30
N THR A 36 4.59 -2.53 3.71
CA THR A 36 3.88 -2.94 2.50
C THR A 36 3.74 -1.79 1.52
N HIS A 37 4.00 -2.09 0.25
CA HIS A 37 3.69 -1.17 -0.84
C HIS A 37 2.29 -1.51 -1.33
N LEU A 38 1.39 -0.54 -1.22
CA LEU A 38 -0.01 -0.72 -1.57
C LEU A 38 -0.36 0.11 -2.78
N VAL A 39 -1.03 -0.50 -3.75
CA VAL A 39 -1.59 0.22 -4.89
C VAL A 39 -3.09 -0.01 -4.85
N CYS A 40 -3.84 1.08 -4.77
CA CYS A 40 -5.30 1.02 -4.77
C CYS A 40 -5.81 1.09 -6.21
N THR A 41 -6.99 0.52 -6.42
CA THR A 41 -7.59 0.54 -7.75
C THR A 41 -7.99 1.96 -8.14
N ARG A 42 -8.41 2.76 -7.17
CA ARG A 42 -8.88 4.12 -7.41
C ARG A 42 -8.18 5.11 -6.51
N GLY A 43 -8.00 6.34 -7.02
CA GLY A 43 -7.40 7.41 -6.24
C GLY A 43 -8.20 7.73 -4.98
N GLU A 44 -9.52 7.61 -5.06
CA GLU A 44 -10.39 7.86 -3.90
C GLU A 44 -10.05 6.90 -2.76
N GLY A 45 -9.86 5.62 -3.10
CA GLY A 45 -9.50 4.65 -2.09
C GLY A 45 -8.15 4.94 -1.48
N ALA A 46 -7.20 5.37 -2.31
CA ALA A 46 -5.88 5.74 -1.82
C ALA A 46 -5.98 6.90 -0.85
N MET A 47 -6.83 7.87 -1.12
CA MET A 47 -7.03 8.99 -0.23
C MET A 47 -7.57 8.54 1.13
N VAL A 48 -8.53 7.63 1.10
CA VAL A 48 -9.11 7.10 2.33
C VAL A 48 -8.04 6.42 3.18
N ILE A 49 -7.27 5.53 2.58
CA ILE A 49 -6.24 4.80 3.32
C ILE A 49 -5.16 5.76 3.82
N ARG A 50 -4.74 6.70 2.99
CA ARG A 50 -3.72 7.67 3.39
C ARG A 50 -4.20 8.49 4.59
N SER A 51 -5.48 8.79 4.64
CA SER A 51 -6.06 9.54 5.76
C SER A 51 -6.22 8.66 7.00
N LYS A 52 -6.76 7.46 6.83
CA LYS A 52 -7.05 6.59 7.97
C LYS A 52 -5.80 5.99 8.58
N LEU A 53 -4.78 5.73 7.76
CA LEU A 53 -3.54 5.14 8.22
C LEU A 53 -2.39 6.13 8.14
N ALA A 54 -2.68 7.42 8.32
CA ALA A 54 -1.68 8.47 8.15
C ALA A 54 -0.46 8.24 9.03
N ALA A 55 -0.65 7.72 10.24
CA ALA A 55 0.46 7.48 11.17
C ALA A 55 1.40 6.38 10.68
N HIS A 56 0.97 5.58 9.73
CA HIS A 56 1.73 4.45 9.22
C HIS A 56 2.30 4.68 7.82
N VAL A 57 2.00 5.83 7.21
CA VAL A 57 2.51 6.13 5.87
C VAL A 57 4.01 6.42 5.94
N ILE A 58 4.78 5.73 5.10
CA ILE A 58 6.21 5.94 5.02
C ILE A 58 6.47 7.00 3.96
N GLU A 59 7.07 8.11 4.37
CA GLU A 59 7.35 9.22 3.48
C GLU A 59 8.72 9.04 2.84
N GLY A 60 8.88 9.65 1.67
CA GLY A 60 10.15 9.66 0.98
C GLY A 60 10.38 8.40 0.18
N LYS A 61 11.63 8.22 -0.24
CA LYS A 61 12.01 7.07 -1.03
C LYS A 61 12.10 5.82 -0.17
N VAL A 62 11.55 4.74 -0.68
CA VAL A 62 11.56 3.46 0.01
C VAL A 62 12.10 2.42 -0.94
N ALA A 63 13.05 1.60 -0.46
CA ALA A 63 13.61 0.52 -1.25
C ALA A 63 12.52 -0.51 -1.55
N ARG A 64 12.57 -1.09 -2.74
CA ARG A 64 11.64 -2.14 -3.14
C ARG A 64 12.45 -3.29 -3.73
N PHE A 65 11.86 -4.48 -3.69
CA PHE A 65 12.52 -5.63 -4.29
C PHE A 65 12.63 -5.40 -5.80
N PRO A 66 13.84 -5.47 -6.36
CA PRO A 66 14.02 -5.10 -7.78
C PRO A 66 13.29 -6.00 -8.75
N PHE A 67 13.10 -7.27 -8.39
CA PHE A 67 12.46 -8.21 -9.30
C PHE A 67 11.08 -8.65 -8.85
N PHE A 68 10.57 -8.04 -7.80
CA PHE A 68 9.25 -8.40 -7.32
C PHE A 68 8.20 -7.67 -8.14
N ARG A 69 7.32 -8.42 -8.76
CA ARG A 69 6.28 -7.85 -9.57
C ARG A 69 4.98 -8.55 -9.32
N SER A 70 3.97 -7.77 -9.12
CA SER A 70 2.63 -8.33 -9.00
C SER A 70 1.99 -8.50 -10.35
N ASP A 71 2.42 -7.73 -11.30
CA ASP A 71 1.84 -7.79 -12.63
C ASP A 71 2.61 -8.70 -13.52
N LYS A 72 3.56 -9.03 -13.27
CA LYS A 72 4.38 -9.70 -14.02
C LYS A 72 4.61 -9.39 -15.26
N ALA A 73 4.59 -8.76 -15.03
CA ALA A 73 4.71 -8.88 -16.13
C ALA A 73 5.21 -8.45 -16.86
#